data_ea26422ef565bbd0cf42a2d735b6cf2c
#
_entry.id   ea26422ef565bbd0cf42a2d735b6cf2c
#
_cell.length_a   1.000
_cell.length_b   1.000
_cell.length_c   1.000
_cell.angle_alpha   90.00
_cell.angle_beta   90.00
_cell.angle_gamma   90.00
#
_symmetry.space_group_name_H-M   'P 1'
#
loop_
_entity.id
_entity.type
_entity.pdbx_description
1 polymer ?
#
loop_
_entity_poly.entity_id
_entity_poly.type
_entity_poly.pdbx_seq_one_letter_code
_entity_poly.pdbx_strand_id
1 'polypeptide(L)'
;MPRDKSENHEKIVEAAYEEFMTYGFNEASMRRIASNCQMSASGLYKHFSSKEDMFASLVEPAYQGLKEKYNKILDEEYKDIKNKSAEDIWEGDEETVWVTKYIYDNYNAFKLLVCKSQGTAYENFIHELASMEEMATIEYIEKLKENGIKTNPIPKKELHLFVTSNINAIFETVVHDFSKKEAIAYAKRLDEYCVAGWKRIFGLSE
;
A
#
# COMPACT_ATOMS: atom_id res chain seq x y z
N MET A 1 11.75 -6.57 39.81
CA MET A 1 11.92 -5.47 38.85
C MET A 1 10.69 -5.45 37.96
N PRO A 2 10.02 -4.31 37.71
CA PRO A 2 8.95 -4.29 36.73
C PRO A 2 9.58 -4.59 35.38
N ARG A 3 9.09 -5.63 34.69
CA ARG A 3 9.45 -5.91 33.28
C ARG A 3 9.10 -4.68 32.46
N ASP A 4 10.04 -4.24 31.64
CA ASP A 4 9.86 -3.08 30.76
C ASP A 4 8.65 -3.33 29.85
N LYS A 5 7.68 -2.41 29.86
CA LYS A 5 6.43 -2.55 29.07
C LYS A 5 6.73 -2.56 27.58
N SER A 6 7.82 -1.91 27.15
CA SER A 6 8.26 -1.86 25.76
C SER A 6 8.80 -3.22 25.28
N GLU A 7 9.66 -3.87 26.06
CA GLU A 7 10.23 -5.18 25.73
C GLU A 7 9.16 -6.28 25.61
N ASN A 8 8.14 -6.24 26.48
CA ASN A 8 7.02 -7.18 26.38
C ASN A 8 6.16 -6.92 25.16
N HIS A 9 5.96 -5.67 24.77
CA HIS A 9 5.17 -5.32 23.59
C HIS A 9 5.86 -5.81 22.31
N GLU A 10 7.15 -5.59 22.16
CA GLU A 10 7.94 -6.07 21.01
C GLU A 10 7.86 -7.60 20.85
N LYS A 11 7.98 -8.34 21.95
CA LYS A 11 7.86 -9.81 21.95
C LYS A 11 6.45 -10.28 21.50
N ILE A 12 5.41 -9.55 21.92
CA ILE A 12 4.04 -9.87 21.50
C ILE A 12 3.87 -9.61 20.00
N VAL A 13 4.34 -8.47 19.51
CA VAL A 13 4.28 -8.08 18.09
C VAL A 13 5.03 -9.11 17.23
N GLU A 14 6.22 -9.50 17.61
CA GLU A 14 7.02 -10.51 16.90
C GLU A 14 6.33 -11.88 16.87
N ALA A 15 5.85 -12.36 18.02
CA ALA A 15 5.15 -13.64 18.08
C ALA A 15 3.82 -13.62 17.32
N ALA A 16 3.11 -12.50 17.30
CA ALA A 16 1.89 -12.33 16.52
C ALA A 16 2.19 -12.32 15.02
N TYR A 17 3.23 -11.61 14.60
CA TYR A 17 3.68 -11.60 13.21
C TYR A 17 4.02 -13.01 12.72
N GLU A 18 4.86 -13.75 13.45
CA GLU A 18 5.25 -15.14 13.14
C GLU A 18 4.04 -16.07 13.04
N GLU A 19 3.10 -15.95 13.98
CA GLU A 19 1.88 -16.75 13.98
C GLU A 19 1.02 -16.47 12.74
N PHE A 20 0.76 -15.19 12.41
CA PHE A 20 -0.03 -14.84 11.24
C PHE A 20 0.69 -15.18 9.93
N MET A 21 1.99 -15.03 9.86
CA MET A 21 2.78 -15.41 8.68
C MET A 21 2.74 -16.91 8.44
N THR A 22 2.82 -17.71 9.51
CA THR A 22 2.85 -19.18 9.41
C THR A 22 1.48 -19.75 9.05
N TYR A 23 0.43 -19.32 9.75
CA TYR A 23 -0.89 -19.96 9.68
C TYR A 23 -1.95 -19.15 8.92
N GLY A 24 -1.67 -17.90 8.58
CA GLY A 24 -2.68 -16.95 8.10
C GLY A 24 -3.64 -16.52 9.21
N PHE A 25 -4.47 -15.52 8.91
CA PHE A 25 -5.39 -14.98 9.92
C PHE A 25 -6.36 -16.04 10.44
N ASN A 26 -7.01 -16.81 9.56
CA ASN A 26 -8.06 -17.74 9.96
C ASN A 26 -7.59 -18.80 10.95
N GLU A 27 -6.43 -19.42 10.70
CA GLU A 27 -5.87 -20.51 11.49
C GLU A 27 -4.96 -20.04 12.65
N ALA A 28 -4.67 -18.75 12.73
CA ALA A 28 -3.87 -18.17 13.80
C ALA A 28 -4.58 -18.26 15.16
N SER A 29 -3.78 -18.49 16.22
CA SER A 29 -4.28 -18.75 17.57
C SER A 29 -3.69 -17.81 18.61
N MET A 30 -4.53 -17.01 19.26
CA MET A 30 -4.15 -16.17 20.40
C MET A 30 -3.48 -16.97 21.55
N ARG A 31 -3.83 -18.26 21.72
CA ARG A 31 -3.18 -19.10 22.72
C ARG A 31 -1.75 -19.47 22.35
N ARG A 32 -1.48 -19.75 21.05
CA ARG A 32 -0.11 -20.01 20.59
C ARG A 32 0.75 -18.75 20.70
N ILE A 33 0.22 -17.60 20.30
CA ILE A 33 0.90 -16.31 20.46
C ILE A 33 1.27 -16.07 21.93
N ALA A 34 0.30 -16.22 22.86
CA ALA A 34 0.56 -16.04 24.28
C ALA A 34 1.65 -17.00 24.79
N SER A 35 1.60 -18.29 24.39
CA SER A 35 2.61 -19.29 24.74
C SER A 35 4.00 -18.90 24.26
N ASN A 36 4.12 -18.43 23.00
CA ASN A 36 5.40 -18.01 22.42
C ASN A 36 5.99 -16.78 23.12
N CYS A 37 5.14 -15.91 23.67
CA CYS A 37 5.56 -14.74 24.48
C CYS A 37 5.75 -15.10 25.97
N GLN A 38 5.61 -16.35 26.36
CA GLN A 38 5.65 -16.79 27.78
C GLN A 38 4.61 -16.05 28.65
N MET A 39 3.41 -15.81 28.09
CA MET A 39 2.30 -15.17 28.75
C MET A 39 1.11 -16.12 28.88
N SER A 40 0.20 -15.83 29.82
CA SER A 40 -1.12 -16.47 29.80
C SER A 40 -2.01 -15.89 28.70
N ALA A 41 -2.93 -16.68 28.14
CA ALA A 41 -3.90 -16.17 27.18
C ALA A 41 -4.71 -14.98 27.74
N SER A 42 -5.11 -15.05 29.03
CA SER A 42 -5.81 -13.94 29.69
C SER A 42 -4.93 -12.67 29.85
N GLY A 43 -3.62 -12.84 29.93
CA GLY A 43 -2.66 -11.74 29.90
C GLY A 43 -2.63 -11.06 28.54
N LEU A 44 -2.58 -11.84 27.47
CA LEU A 44 -2.60 -11.35 26.10
C LEU A 44 -3.91 -10.60 25.77
N TYR A 45 -5.07 -11.14 26.18
CA TYR A 45 -6.37 -10.48 25.99
C TYR A 45 -6.54 -9.15 26.77
N LYS A 46 -5.64 -8.81 27.70
CA LYS A 46 -5.58 -7.47 28.29
C LYS A 46 -4.89 -6.43 27.40
N HIS A 47 -4.08 -6.88 26.43
CA HIS A 47 -3.42 -6.02 25.48
C HIS A 47 -4.19 -5.91 24.17
N PHE A 48 -4.83 -6.99 23.73
CA PHE A 48 -5.58 -7.05 22.47
C PHE A 48 -6.93 -7.74 22.74
N SER A 49 -8.02 -7.06 22.44
CA SER A 49 -9.37 -7.52 22.75
C SER A 49 -9.79 -8.74 21.92
N SER A 50 -9.21 -8.89 20.74
CA SER A 50 -9.50 -9.97 19.79
C SER A 50 -8.28 -10.27 18.89
N LYS A 51 -8.39 -11.32 18.07
CA LYS A 51 -7.42 -11.66 17.03
C LYS A 51 -7.43 -10.59 15.93
N GLU A 52 -8.60 -10.05 15.61
CA GLU A 52 -8.80 -8.96 14.67
C GLU A 52 -8.09 -7.68 15.13
N ASP A 53 -8.26 -7.32 16.39
CA ASP A 53 -7.60 -6.15 17.00
C ASP A 53 -6.08 -6.29 16.98
N MET A 54 -5.57 -7.50 17.27
CA MET A 54 -4.15 -7.80 17.18
C MET A 54 -3.62 -7.70 15.74
N PHE A 55 -4.32 -8.27 14.76
CA PHE A 55 -3.92 -8.17 13.35
C PHE A 55 -3.93 -6.72 12.88
N ALA A 56 -5.01 -5.98 13.20
CA ALA A 56 -5.12 -4.56 12.89
C ALA A 56 -3.95 -3.75 13.45
N SER A 57 -3.54 -4.00 14.70
CA SER A 57 -2.41 -3.29 15.31
C SER A 57 -1.08 -3.47 14.58
N LEU A 58 -0.91 -4.58 13.84
CA LEU A 58 0.28 -4.85 13.04
C LEU A 58 0.27 -4.16 11.67
N VAL A 59 -0.90 -3.92 11.10
CA VAL A 59 -1.02 -3.48 9.71
C VAL A 59 -1.59 -2.07 9.55
N GLU A 60 -2.53 -1.68 10.40
CA GLU A 60 -3.27 -0.41 10.28
C GLU A 60 -2.37 0.83 10.25
N PRO A 61 -1.35 0.98 11.13
CA PRO A 61 -0.49 2.17 11.10
C PRO A 61 0.22 2.37 9.77
N ALA A 62 0.73 1.28 9.17
CA ALA A 62 1.40 1.32 7.89
C ALA A 62 0.42 1.59 6.73
N TYR A 63 -0.76 0.96 6.76
CA TYR A 63 -1.78 1.13 5.74
C TYR A 63 -2.36 2.55 5.73
N GLN A 64 -2.72 3.09 6.88
CA GLN A 64 -3.21 4.47 6.98
C GLN A 64 -2.13 5.49 6.63
N GLY A 65 -0.89 5.27 7.09
CA GLY A 65 0.22 6.14 6.75
C GLY A 65 0.52 6.18 5.25
N LEU A 66 0.31 5.07 4.51
CA LEU A 66 0.39 5.06 3.05
C LEU A 66 -0.69 5.97 2.44
N LYS A 67 -1.95 5.81 2.87
CA LYS A 67 -3.07 6.60 2.35
C LYS A 67 -2.94 8.10 2.66
N GLU A 68 -2.52 8.44 3.87
CA GLU A 68 -2.30 9.84 4.28
C GLU A 68 -1.19 10.49 3.43
N LYS A 69 -0.09 9.78 3.23
CA LYS A 69 1.02 10.28 2.41
C LYS A 69 0.62 10.42 0.94
N TYR A 70 -0.11 9.45 0.41
CA TYR A 70 -0.63 9.50 -0.95
C TYR A 70 -1.54 10.72 -1.17
N ASN A 71 -2.55 10.92 -0.30
CA ASN A 71 -3.45 12.06 -0.39
C ASN A 71 -2.71 13.41 -0.34
N LYS A 72 -1.67 13.49 0.49
CA LYS A 72 -0.85 14.70 0.60
C LYS A 72 -0.09 15.02 -0.70
N ILE A 73 0.43 14.00 -1.36
CA ILE A 73 1.11 14.13 -2.66
C ILE A 73 0.10 14.58 -3.73
N LEU A 74 -1.08 13.96 -3.79
CA LEU A 74 -2.14 14.37 -4.72
C LEU A 74 -2.53 15.84 -4.53
N ASP A 75 -2.68 16.29 -3.28
CA ASP A 75 -2.99 17.70 -2.99
C ASP A 75 -1.90 18.67 -3.51
N GLU A 76 -0.64 18.26 -3.48
CA GLU A 76 0.49 19.03 -3.99
C GLU A 76 0.48 19.04 -5.53
N GLU A 77 0.30 17.90 -6.16
CA GLU A 77 0.20 17.76 -7.63
C GLU A 77 -0.96 18.58 -8.22
N TYR A 78 -2.14 18.53 -7.58
CA TYR A 78 -3.30 19.31 -8.03
C TYR A 78 -3.07 20.82 -7.99
N LYS A 79 -2.26 21.31 -7.05
CA LYS A 79 -1.89 22.74 -6.99
C LYS A 79 -0.94 23.13 -8.12
N ASP A 80 -0.08 22.21 -8.54
CA ASP A 80 0.97 22.49 -9.54
C ASP A 80 0.49 22.29 -10.98
N ILE A 81 -0.65 21.65 -11.23
CA ILE A 81 -1.21 21.41 -12.56
C ILE A 81 -1.27 22.70 -13.42
N LYS A 82 -1.56 23.85 -12.81
CA LYS A 82 -1.67 25.14 -13.52
C LYS A 82 -0.37 25.60 -14.16
N ASN A 83 0.76 25.08 -13.69
CA ASN A 83 2.10 25.44 -14.14
C ASN A 83 2.68 24.43 -15.14
N LYS A 84 1.99 23.29 -15.37
CA LYS A 84 2.47 22.20 -16.23
C LYS A 84 1.97 22.34 -17.67
N SER A 85 2.85 22.10 -18.63
CA SER A 85 2.48 21.84 -20.04
C SER A 85 2.09 20.36 -20.21
N ALA A 86 1.52 20.00 -21.38
CA ALA A 86 1.20 18.61 -21.66
C ALA A 86 2.43 17.67 -21.61
N GLU A 87 3.60 18.19 -21.98
CA GLU A 87 4.88 17.47 -21.98
C GLU A 87 5.38 17.21 -20.56
N ASP A 88 5.12 18.17 -19.64
CA ASP A 88 5.57 18.09 -18.24
C ASP A 88 4.66 17.17 -17.37
N ILE A 89 3.52 16.72 -17.90
CA ILE A 89 2.63 15.84 -17.17
C ILE A 89 3.35 14.51 -16.88
N TRP A 90 3.41 14.15 -15.59
CA TRP A 90 4.10 12.96 -15.05
C TRP A 90 5.62 12.92 -15.35
N GLU A 91 6.24 14.01 -15.80
CA GLU A 91 7.70 14.10 -15.91
C GLU A 91 8.32 14.26 -14.52
N GLY A 92 9.24 13.36 -14.20
CA GLY A 92 9.97 13.40 -12.92
C GLY A 92 9.17 12.93 -11.69
N ASP A 93 7.93 12.55 -11.87
CA ASP A 93 7.13 11.97 -10.80
C ASP A 93 7.67 10.55 -10.53
N GLU A 94 8.24 10.33 -9.34
CA GLU A 94 8.72 8.99 -8.90
C GLU A 94 7.68 8.33 -7.99
N GLU A 95 6.39 8.40 -8.34
CA GLU A 95 5.30 7.90 -7.49
C GLU A 95 5.47 6.43 -7.15
N THR A 96 5.65 5.58 -8.16
CA THR A 96 5.86 4.14 -7.99
C THR A 96 7.07 3.85 -7.10
N VAL A 97 8.11 4.68 -7.21
CA VAL A 97 9.35 4.53 -6.43
C VAL A 97 9.13 4.89 -4.96
N TRP A 98 8.45 6.01 -4.66
CA TRP A 98 8.21 6.36 -3.26
C TRP A 98 7.21 5.42 -2.58
N VAL A 99 6.16 4.97 -3.29
CA VAL A 99 5.23 3.94 -2.79
C VAL A 99 6.01 2.68 -2.43
N THR A 100 6.86 2.20 -3.33
CA THR A 100 7.69 1.02 -3.09
C THR A 100 8.62 1.21 -1.91
N LYS A 101 9.30 2.37 -1.80
CA LYS A 101 10.14 2.67 -0.63
C LYS A 101 9.33 2.61 0.67
N TYR A 102 8.15 3.20 0.70
CA TYR A 102 7.28 3.20 1.87
C TYR A 102 6.83 1.78 2.26
N ILE A 103 6.42 0.97 1.28
CA ILE A 103 6.05 -0.44 1.49
C ILE A 103 7.21 -1.20 2.14
N TYR A 104 8.43 -1.03 1.63
CA TYR A 104 9.62 -1.71 2.15
C TYR A 104 10.15 -1.15 3.47
N ASP A 105 9.83 0.10 3.81
CA ASP A 105 10.07 0.66 5.15
C ASP A 105 9.11 0.08 6.20
N ASN A 106 7.96 -0.46 5.75
CA ASN A 106 6.94 -1.10 6.56
C ASN A 106 6.70 -2.56 6.11
N TYR A 107 7.77 -3.25 5.69
CA TYR A 107 7.69 -4.52 4.97
C TYR A 107 6.83 -5.57 5.66
N ASN A 108 7.00 -5.76 6.97
CA ASN A 108 6.27 -6.78 7.73
C ASN A 108 4.74 -6.55 7.69
N ALA A 109 4.30 -5.30 7.81
CA ALA A 109 2.88 -4.95 7.74
C ALA A 109 2.32 -5.25 6.33
N PHE A 110 3.02 -4.81 5.28
CA PHE A 110 2.57 -5.07 3.91
C PHE A 110 2.68 -6.54 3.50
N LYS A 111 3.65 -7.29 4.03
CA LYS A 111 3.73 -8.74 3.82
C LYS A 111 2.52 -9.46 4.43
N LEU A 112 2.07 -9.06 5.62
CA LEU A 112 0.83 -9.57 6.22
C LEU A 112 -0.39 -9.19 5.38
N LEU A 113 -0.51 -7.92 4.97
CA LEU A 113 -1.63 -7.44 4.15
C LEU A 113 -1.74 -8.21 2.84
N VAL A 114 -0.63 -8.36 2.12
CA VAL A 114 -0.62 -9.01 0.80
C VAL A 114 -0.85 -10.52 0.90
N CYS A 115 -0.21 -11.19 1.88
CA CYS A 115 -0.14 -12.64 1.89
C CYS A 115 -1.08 -13.31 2.89
N LYS A 116 -1.58 -12.59 3.91
CA LYS A 116 -2.21 -13.19 5.10
C LYS A 116 -3.48 -12.49 5.58
N SER A 117 -4.00 -11.50 4.84
CA SER A 117 -5.18 -10.72 5.27
C SER A 117 -6.53 -11.36 4.99
N GLN A 118 -6.57 -12.51 4.32
CA GLN A 118 -7.82 -13.21 4.01
C GLN A 118 -8.63 -13.51 5.28
N GLY A 119 -9.90 -13.11 5.29
CA GLY A 119 -10.80 -13.25 6.44
C GLY A 119 -10.73 -12.08 7.43
N THR A 120 -9.94 -11.04 7.13
CA THR A 120 -9.88 -9.79 7.90
C THR A 120 -10.63 -8.66 7.19
N ALA A 121 -10.79 -7.52 7.86
CA ALA A 121 -11.26 -6.29 7.23
C ALA A 121 -10.34 -5.75 6.13
N TYR A 122 -9.11 -6.26 6.01
CA TYR A 122 -8.10 -5.83 5.05
C TYR A 122 -7.98 -6.74 3.83
N GLU A 123 -8.79 -7.79 3.70
CA GLU A 123 -8.66 -8.76 2.59
C GLU A 123 -8.76 -8.14 1.19
N ASN A 124 -9.44 -7.00 1.08
CA ASN A 124 -9.64 -6.27 -0.18
C ASN A 124 -8.78 -5.00 -0.30
N PHE A 125 -7.72 -4.83 0.52
CA PHE A 125 -6.97 -3.58 0.59
C PHE A 125 -6.35 -3.14 -0.76
N ILE A 126 -5.91 -4.08 -1.60
CA ILE A 126 -5.41 -3.77 -2.96
C ILE A 126 -6.53 -3.16 -3.82
N HIS A 127 -7.75 -3.72 -3.73
CA HIS A 127 -8.89 -3.19 -4.46
C HIS A 127 -9.30 -1.80 -3.95
N GLU A 128 -9.20 -1.56 -2.65
CA GLU A 128 -9.44 -0.23 -2.06
C GLU A 128 -8.41 0.79 -2.58
N LEU A 129 -7.11 0.44 -2.61
CA LEU A 129 -6.08 1.30 -3.16
C LEU A 129 -6.29 1.56 -4.66
N ALA A 130 -6.63 0.54 -5.43
CA ALA A 130 -6.92 0.70 -6.86
C ALA A 130 -8.13 1.61 -7.09
N SER A 131 -9.14 1.54 -6.24
CA SER A 131 -10.32 2.43 -6.32
C SER A 131 -9.97 3.88 -5.97
N MET A 132 -9.08 4.09 -4.99
CA MET A 132 -8.57 5.43 -4.67
C MET A 132 -7.79 6.02 -5.84
N GLU A 133 -6.88 5.25 -6.41
CA GLU A 133 -6.07 5.66 -7.57
C GLU A 133 -6.94 5.95 -8.81
N GLU A 134 -7.96 5.12 -9.07
CA GLU A 134 -8.92 5.36 -10.16
C GLU A 134 -9.62 6.71 -10.01
N MET A 135 -10.09 7.03 -8.80
CA MET A 135 -10.74 8.31 -8.52
C MET A 135 -9.77 9.49 -8.67
N ALA A 136 -8.56 9.36 -8.15
CA ALA A 136 -7.51 10.36 -8.28
C ALA A 136 -7.14 10.62 -9.74
N THR A 137 -6.97 9.57 -10.54
CA THR A 137 -6.69 9.68 -11.97
C THR A 137 -7.81 10.40 -12.71
N ILE A 138 -9.08 10.08 -12.44
CA ILE A 138 -10.24 10.76 -13.05
C ILE A 138 -10.22 12.25 -12.71
N GLU A 139 -10.05 12.59 -11.43
CA GLU A 139 -10.01 13.99 -10.98
C GLU A 139 -8.83 14.74 -11.61
N TYR A 140 -7.66 14.10 -11.68
CA TYR A 140 -6.48 14.68 -12.30
C TYR A 140 -6.73 15.01 -13.78
N ILE A 141 -7.31 14.08 -14.54
CA ILE A 141 -7.66 14.30 -15.96
C ILE A 141 -8.69 15.41 -16.12
N GLU A 142 -9.67 15.53 -15.23
CA GLU A 142 -10.64 16.65 -15.25
C GLU A 142 -9.93 17.99 -15.02
N LYS A 143 -9.01 18.07 -14.06
CA LYS A 143 -8.21 19.27 -13.80
C LYS A 143 -7.30 19.65 -14.98
N LEU A 144 -6.72 18.67 -15.68
CA LEU A 144 -5.96 18.93 -16.92
C LEU A 144 -6.86 19.61 -17.98
N LYS A 145 -8.07 19.10 -18.20
CA LYS A 145 -9.03 19.68 -19.15
C LYS A 145 -9.44 21.09 -18.76
N GLU A 146 -9.69 21.35 -17.49
CA GLU A 146 -10.00 22.69 -16.96
C GLU A 146 -8.85 23.69 -17.23
N ASN A 147 -7.60 23.23 -17.26
CA ASN A 147 -6.43 24.02 -17.59
C ASN A 147 -6.07 24.03 -19.10
N GLY A 148 -6.98 23.54 -19.96
CA GLY A 148 -6.84 23.61 -21.40
C GLY A 148 -6.02 22.50 -22.04
N ILE A 149 -5.57 21.51 -21.26
CA ILE A 149 -4.82 20.35 -21.75
C ILE A 149 -5.83 19.30 -22.24
N LYS A 150 -5.76 18.99 -23.53
CA LYS A 150 -6.66 17.99 -24.15
C LYS A 150 -6.19 16.58 -23.82
N THR A 151 -7.13 15.72 -23.43
CA THR A 151 -6.87 14.31 -23.18
C THR A 151 -7.83 13.44 -23.94
N ASN A 152 -7.38 12.25 -24.36
CA ASN A 152 -8.27 11.23 -24.92
C ASN A 152 -9.19 10.66 -23.82
N PRO A 153 -10.47 10.38 -24.14
CA PRO A 153 -11.34 9.68 -23.21
C PRO A 153 -10.93 8.21 -23.08
N ILE A 154 -11.02 7.69 -21.87
CA ILE A 154 -10.87 6.26 -21.58
C ILE A 154 -12.17 5.74 -20.93
N PRO A 155 -12.73 4.59 -21.35
CA PRO A 155 -13.85 3.98 -20.66
C PRO A 155 -13.48 3.63 -19.20
N LYS A 156 -14.37 3.95 -18.26
CA LYS A 156 -14.14 3.73 -16.83
C LYS A 156 -13.70 2.29 -16.50
N LYS A 157 -14.29 1.29 -17.16
CA LYS A 157 -13.92 -0.13 -16.95
C LYS A 157 -12.49 -0.43 -17.38
N GLU A 158 -12.02 0.19 -18.47
CA GLU A 158 -10.65 0.01 -18.94
C GLU A 158 -9.65 0.71 -18.00
N LEU A 159 -9.96 1.93 -17.57
CA LEU A 159 -9.17 2.65 -16.57
C LEU A 159 -9.00 1.81 -15.30
N HIS A 160 -10.09 1.25 -14.77
CA HIS A 160 -10.07 0.38 -13.61
C HIS A 160 -9.10 -0.81 -13.77
N LEU A 161 -9.09 -1.46 -14.94
CA LEU A 161 -8.20 -2.60 -15.20
C LEU A 161 -6.74 -2.16 -15.27
N PHE A 162 -6.43 -1.04 -15.91
CA PHE A 162 -5.06 -0.52 -15.97
C PHE A 162 -4.53 -0.12 -14.60
N VAL A 163 -5.31 0.63 -13.83
CA VAL A 163 -4.95 1.05 -12.47
C VAL A 163 -4.73 -0.16 -11.57
N THR A 164 -5.68 -1.11 -11.58
CA THR A 164 -5.55 -2.34 -10.79
C THR A 164 -4.31 -3.14 -11.16
N SER A 165 -3.97 -3.20 -12.46
CA SER A 165 -2.75 -3.89 -12.93
C SER A 165 -1.48 -3.22 -12.41
N ASN A 166 -1.42 -1.88 -12.42
CA ASN A 166 -0.27 -1.13 -11.94
C ASN A 166 -0.08 -1.29 -10.43
N ILE A 167 -1.15 -1.20 -9.66
CA ILE A 167 -1.12 -1.41 -8.20
C ILE A 167 -0.64 -2.83 -7.88
N ASN A 168 -1.20 -3.85 -8.54
CA ASN A 168 -0.77 -5.23 -8.33
C ASN A 168 0.71 -5.42 -8.66
N ALA A 169 1.23 -4.82 -9.75
CA ALA A 169 2.63 -4.95 -10.13
C ALA A 169 3.60 -4.46 -9.02
N ILE A 170 3.23 -3.44 -8.24
CA ILE A 170 4.01 -2.98 -7.10
C ILE A 170 4.03 -4.05 -6.00
N PHE A 171 2.87 -4.59 -5.63
CA PHE A 171 2.74 -5.55 -4.53
C PHE A 171 3.28 -6.94 -4.85
N GLU A 172 3.38 -7.32 -6.13
CA GLU A 172 4.04 -8.57 -6.56
C GLU A 172 5.50 -8.65 -6.09
N THR A 173 6.19 -7.51 -5.93
CA THR A 173 7.55 -7.50 -5.36
C THR A 173 7.57 -8.02 -3.91
N VAL A 174 6.51 -7.78 -3.15
CA VAL A 174 6.33 -8.27 -1.77
C VAL A 174 5.96 -9.74 -1.77
N VAL A 175 5.09 -10.18 -2.70
CA VAL A 175 4.71 -11.59 -2.86
C VAL A 175 5.94 -12.45 -3.15
N HIS A 176 6.79 -11.98 -4.06
CA HIS A 176 7.98 -12.69 -4.55
C HIS A 176 9.25 -12.43 -3.72
N ASP A 177 9.13 -11.86 -2.52
CA ASP A 177 10.24 -11.67 -1.58
C ASP A 177 11.45 -10.91 -2.16
N PHE A 178 11.19 -9.90 -2.99
CA PHE A 178 12.27 -9.04 -3.48
C PHE A 178 12.95 -8.33 -2.30
N SER A 179 14.26 -8.17 -2.39
CA SER A 179 14.95 -7.25 -1.48
C SER A 179 14.51 -5.80 -1.78
N LYS A 180 14.60 -4.92 -0.79
CA LYS A 180 14.29 -3.49 -0.98
C LYS A 180 15.02 -2.88 -2.18
N LYS A 181 16.30 -3.27 -2.40
CA LYS A 181 17.10 -2.79 -3.53
C LYS A 181 16.54 -3.26 -4.87
N GLU A 182 16.16 -4.52 -4.98
CA GLU A 182 15.56 -5.09 -6.21
C GLU A 182 14.21 -4.47 -6.48
N ALA A 183 13.36 -4.31 -5.46
CA ALA A 183 12.05 -3.71 -5.60
C ALA A 183 12.12 -2.25 -6.07
N ILE A 184 13.05 -1.45 -5.51
CA ILE A 184 13.26 -0.07 -5.96
C ILE A 184 13.78 -0.02 -7.40
N ALA A 185 14.68 -0.93 -7.78
CA ALA A 185 15.18 -1.00 -9.15
C ALA A 185 14.08 -1.43 -10.14
N TYR A 186 13.16 -2.31 -9.71
CA TYR A 186 11.97 -2.69 -10.47
C TYR A 186 10.99 -1.52 -10.57
N ALA A 187 10.71 -0.83 -9.45
CA ALA A 187 9.78 0.29 -9.41
C ALA A 187 10.16 1.41 -10.39
N LYS A 188 11.45 1.72 -10.53
CA LYS A 188 11.92 2.70 -11.53
C LYS A 188 11.55 2.31 -12.97
N ARG A 189 11.77 1.04 -13.34
CA ARG A 189 11.40 0.54 -14.68
C ARG A 189 9.89 0.47 -14.87
N LEU A 190 9.16 0.12 -13.82
CA LEU A 190 7.70 0.09 -13.85
C LEU A 190 7.14 1.51 -14.03
N ASP A 191 7.72 2.48 -13.34
CA ASP A 191 7.35 3.89 -13.46
C ASP A 191 7.54 4.41 -14.88
N GLU A 192 8.73 4.22 -15.47
CA GLU A 192 9.01 4.56 -16.88
C GLU A 192 8.00 3.90 -17.85
N TYR A 193 7.69 2.62 -17.63
CA TYR A 193 6.73 1.86 -18.44
C TYR A 193 5.30 2.42 -18.29
N CYS A 194 4.85 2.68 -17.06
CA CYS A 194 3.52 3.19 -16.78
C CYS A 194 3.33 4.61 -17.31
N VAL A 195 4.27 5.51 -17.06
CA VAL A 195 4.22 6.90 -17.54
C VAL A 195 4.13 6.95 -19.07
N ALA A 196 4.99 6.21 -19.78
CA ALA A 196 4.95 6.14 -21.24
C ALA A 196 3.59 5.60 -21.76
N GLY A 197 3.06 4.56 -21.10
CA GLY A 197 1.76 3.99 -21.41
C GLY A 197 0.61 4.97 -21.17
N TRP A 198 0.59 5.63 -20.03
CA TRP A 198 -0.44 6.62 -19.69
C TRP A 198 -0.41 7.84 -20.61
N LYS A 199 0.77 8.40 -20.88
CA LYS A 199 0.91 9.51 -21.87
C LYS A 199 0.32 9.11 -23.23
N ARG A 200 0.59 7.89 -23.69
CA ARG A 200 0.04 7.40 -24.96
C ARG A 200 -1.47 7.20 -24.93
N ILE A 201 -2.00 6.61 -23.87
CA ILE A 201 -3.45 6.36 -23.69
C ILE A 201 -4.20 7.69 -23.66
N PHE A 202 -3.74 8.65 -22.87
CA PHE A 202 -4.40 9.94 -22.73
C PHE A 202 -4.07 10.95 -23.84
N GLY A 203 -3.19 10.59 -24.80
CA GLY A 203 -2.84 11.47 -25.93
C GLY A 203 -1.99 12.67 -25.51
N LEU A 204 -1.17 12.50 -24.47
CA LEU A 204 -0.22 13.52 -23.96
C LEU A 204 1.20 13.37 -24.55
N SER A 205 1.44 12.36 -25.37
CA SER A 205 2.65 12.19 -26.16
C SER A 205 2.37 12.46 -27.64
N GLU A 206 3.32 13.08 -28.35
CA GLU A 206 3.30 13.15 -29.81
C GLU A 206 3.30 11.79 -30.48
#